data_d597d2dedc0efb6869a82ff5bcd9aab1
#
_entry.id   d597d2dedc0efb6869a82ff5bcd9aab1
#
_cell.length_a   1.000
_cell.length_b   1.000
_cell.length_c   1.000
_cell.angle_alpha   90.00
_cell.angle_beta   90.00
_cell.angle_gamma   90.00
#
_symmetry.space_group_name_H-M   'P 1'
#
loop_
_entity.id
_entity.type
_entity.pdbx_description
1 polymer ?
#
loop_
_entity_poly.entity_id
_entity_poly.type
_entity_poly.pdbx_seq_one_letter_code
_entity_poly.pdbx_strand_id
1 'polypeptide(L)'
;DRLFFGMSAPVRIFAALGQEELPLTVRDARLGLKRILGDKKAQPLSIDAPKISAEPILSAKELWFRYDAKGADVLRGADISLCEGELMCLLGGNGAGKSTLLSVLCGLNKAYRGKVKLDKGKKLCMLPQNARTLFTADTVLGELMDASDGDEARAKAMAERLELSGLYDSHPYDLSGGETQRLAIGKLLLR
;
A
#
# COMPACT_ATOMS: atom_id res chain seq x y z
N ASP A 1 23.71 3.03 9.82
CA ASP A 1 24.46 3.33 8.57
C ASP A 1 23.50 3.28 7.38
N ARG A 2 23.30 4.43 6.69
CA ARG A 2 22.33 4.55 5.58
C ARG A 2 22.62 3.60 4.42
N LEU A 3 23.90 3.29 4.19
CA LEU A 3 24.36 2.35 3.15
C LEU A 3 23.87 0.91 3.40
N PHE A 4 23.77 0.50 4.66
CA PHE A 4 23.32 -0.84 5.01
C PHE A 4 21.86 -1.10 4.55
N PHE A 5 20.99 -0.10 4.64
CA PHE A 5 19.59 -0.24 4.21
C PHE A 5 19.42 -0.30 2.68
N GLY A 6 20.41 0.22 1.93
CA GLY A 6 20.46 0.09 0.46
C GLY A 6 20.95 -1.26 -0.04
N MET A 7 21.51 -2.12 0.82
CA MET A 7 21.99 -3.45 0.43
C MET A 7 20.84 -4.44 0.23
N SER A 8 21.08 -5.44 -0.62
CA SER A 8 20.10 -6.50 -0.86
C SER A 8 19.75 -7.27 0.41
N ALA A 9 18.52 -7.80 0.49
CA ALA A 9 18.07 -8.56 1.66
C ALA A 9 19.00 -9.73 2.05
N PRO A 10 19.55 -10.53 1.12
CA PRO A 10 20.54 -11.55 1.43
C PRO A 10 21.72 -11.02 2.23
N VAL A 11 22.34 -9.93 1.78
CA VAL A 11 23.50 -9.30 2.44
C VAL A 11 23.13 -8.84 3.85
N ARG A 12 21.98 -8.18 4.01
CA ARG A 12 21.53 -7.67 5.29
C ARG A 12 21.26 -8.76 6.31
N ILE A 13 20.64 -9.86 5.89
CA ILE A 13 20.33 -11.01 6.76
C ILE A 13 21.65 -11.64 7.25
N PHE A 14 22.61 -11.90 6.38
CA PHE A 14 23.86 -12.56 6.75
C PHE A 14 24.76 -11.65 7.59
N ALA A 15 24.79 -10.36 7.33
CA ALA A 15 25.46 -9.39 8.17
C ALA A 15 24.85 -9.34 9.59
N ALA A 16 23.51 -9.37 9.68
CA ALA A 16 22.82 -9.41 10.98
C ALA A 16 23.07 -10.74 11.75
N LEU A 17 23.35 -11.83 11.04
CA LEU A 17 23.75 -13.11 11.62
C LEU A 17 25.26 -13.18 11.98
N GLY A 18 25.99 -12.08 11.78
CA GLY A 18 27.44 -12.03 12.04
C GLY A 18 28.29 -12.90 11.13
N GLN A 19 27.81 -13.21 9.92
CA GLN A 19 28.54 -14.01 8.95
C GLN A 19 29.52 -13.13 8.17
N GLU A 20 30.75 -13.62 7.99
CA GLU A 20 31.78 -12.92 7.20
C GLU A 20 31.52 -13.02 5.70
N GLU A 21 31.03 -14.16 5.23
CA GLU A 21 30.63 -14.37 3.84
C GLU A 21 29.20 -13.83 3.62
N LEU A 22 29.09 -12.77 2.83
CA LEU A 22 27.82 -12.13 2.51
C LEU A 22 27.33 -12.59 1.12
N PRO A 23 26.23 -13.34 1.03
CA PRO A 23 25.70 -13.82 -0.24
C PRO A 23 25.12 -12.67 -1.06
N LEU A 24 25.50 -12.56 -2.32
CA LEU A 24 25.00 -11.53 -3.23
C LEU A 24 23.66 -11.91 -3.88
N THR A 25 23.38 -13.23 -3.96
CA THR A 25 22.16 -13.73 -4.57
C THR A 25 21.22 -14.40 -3.56
N VAL A 26 19.92 -14.42 -3.88
CA VAL A 26 18.91 -15.14 -3.07
C VAL A 26 19.21 -16.65 -3.04
N ARG A 27 19.77 -17.20 -4.12
CA ARG A 27 20.13 -18.63 -4.21
C ARG A 27 21.22 -18.97 -3.21
N ASP A 28 22.28 -18.19 -3.18
CA ASP A 28 23.42 -18.42 -2.28
C ASP A 28 23.00 -18.23 -0.82
N ALA A 29 22.19 -17.22 -0.55
CA ALA A 29 21.60 -16.99 0.77
C ALA A 29 20.76 -18.19 1.24
N ARG A 30 19.92 -18.76 0.37
CA ARG A 30 19.13 -19.96 0.71
C ARG A 30 20.02 -21.16 1.06
N LEU A 31 21.09 -21.37 0.31
CA LEU A 31 22.05 -22.46 0.58
C LEU A 31 22.80 -22.22 1.89
N GLY A 32 23.24 -20.96 2.12
CA GLY A 32 23.91 -20.56 3.36
C GLY A 32 23.00 -20.72 4.58
N LEU A 33 21.76 -20.24 4.52
CA LEU A 33 20.79 -20.40 5.60
C LEU A 33 20.49 -21.86 5.92
N LYS A 34 20.39 -22.74 4.91
CA LYS A 34 20.25 -24.17 5.14
C LYS A 34 21.43 -24.77 5.93
N ARG A 35 22.66 -24.33 5.65
CA ARG A 35 23.84 -24.75 6.40
C ARG A 35 23.84 -24.27 7.84
N ILE A 36 23.47 -22.99 8.05
CA ILE A 36 23.41 -22.35 9.38
C ILE A 36 22.31 -22.96 10.24
N LEU A 37 21.11 -23.13 9.67
CA LEU A 37 19.93 -23.62 10.40
C LEU A 37 19.95 -25.15 10.59
N GLY A 38 20.59 -25.89 9.68
CA GLY A 38 20.53 -27.34 9.69
C GLY A 38 19.10 -27.85 9.72
N ASP A 39 18.77 -28.73 10.65
CA ASP A 39 17.43 -29.27 10.87
C ASP A 39 16.56 -28.41 11.82
N LYS A 40 17.07 -27.25 12.25
CA LYS A 40 16.29 -26.32 13.11
C LYS A 40 15.11 -25.78 12.31
N LYS A 41 13.91 -26.04 12.79
CA LYS A 41 12.69 -25.41 12.27
C LYS A 41 12.62 -23.99 12.82
N ALA A 42 12.37 -23.02 11.93
CA ALA A 42 12.05 -21.66 12.36
C ALA A 42 10.83 -21.71 13.29
N GLN A 43 10.99 -21.16 14.49
CA GLN A 43 9.84 -20.98 15.35
C GLN A 43 9.04 -19.80 14.81
N PRO A 44 7.71 -19.91 14.71
CA PRO A 44 6.89 -18.77 14.37
C PRO A 44 7.11 -17.68 15.43
N LEU A 45 7.43 -16.47 14.97
CA LEU A 45 7.42 -15.30 15.86
C LEU A 45 6.00 -15.15 16.39
N SER A 46 5.84 -15.31 17.71
CA SER A 46 4.61 -14.85 18.36
C SER A 46 4.64 -13.33 18.35
N ILE A 47 4.06 -12.74 17.32
CA ILE A 47 3.76 -11.32 17.34
C ILE A 47 2.46 -11.22 18.13
N ASP A 48 2.53 -10.60 19.31
CA ASP A 48 1.33 -10.16 19.99
C ASP A 48 0.67 -9.09 19.12
N ALA A 49 -0.15 -9.56 18.17
CA ALA A 49 -0.97 -8.66 17.39
C ALA A 49 -1.89 -7.93 18.37
N PRO A 50 -1.95 -6.60 18.32
CA PRO A 50 -2.88 -5.86 19.15
C PRO A 50 -4.28 -6.45 18.93
N LYS A 51 -4.96 -6.85 20.01
CA LYS A 51 -6.35 -7.31 19.92
C LYS A 51 -7.21 -6.12 19.53
N ILE A 52 -7.45 -5.98 18.23
CA ILE A 52 -8.37 -4.99 17.70
C ILE A 52 -9.77 -5.51 18.04
N SER A 53 -10.35 -5.01 19.12
CA SER A 53 -11.70 -5.38 19.59
C SER A 53 -12.78 -4.43 19.05
N ALA A 54 -12.43 -3.56 18.10
CA ALA A 54 -13.35 -2.59 17.51
C ALA A 54 -14.19 -3.24 16.39
N GLU A 55 -15.43 -2.76 16.22
CA GLU A 55 -16.22 -3.11 15.04
C GLU A 55 -15.49 -2.64 13.75
N PRO A 56 -15.52 -3.46 12.69
CA PRO A 56 -14.83 -3.10 11.46
C PRO A 56 -15.50 -1.90 10.79
N ILE A 57 -14.70 -0.88 10.43
CA ILE A 57 -15.14 0.28 9.66
C ILE A 57 -15.35 -0.03 8.18
N LEU A 58 -14.65 -1.05 7.68
CA LEU A 58 -14.84 -1.61 6.33
C LEU A 58 -15.01 -3.12 6.46
N SER A 59 -16.04 -3.67 5.87
CA SER A 59 -16.21 -5.11 5.76
C SER A 59 -16.71 -5.49 4.37
N ALA A 60 -16.17 -6.57 3.85
CA ALA A 60 -16.65 -7.18 2.63
C ALA A 60 -16.81 -8.69 2.86
N LYS A 61 -17.91 -9.25 2.37
CA LYS A 61 -18.23 -10.67 2.55
C LYS A 61 -18.63 -11.30 1.23
N GLU A 62 -18.08 -12.50 0.99
CA GLU A 62 -18.43 -13.34 -0.15
C GLU A 62 -18.34 -12.58 -1.48
N LEU A 63 -17.27 -11.79 -1.70
CA LEU A 63 -17.10 -11.03 -2.94
C LEU A 63 -16.73 -11.95 -4.09
N TRP A 64 -17.57 -11.96 -5.12
CA TRP A 64 -17.33 -12.63 -6.39
C TRP A 64 -17.31 -11.62 -7.52
N PHE A 65 -16.26 -11.65 -8.31
CA PHE A 65 -16.09 -10.72 -9.42
C PHE A 65 -15.38 -11.35 -10.60
N ARG A 66 -15.82 -11.00 -11.78
CA ARG A 66 -15.19 -11.29 -13.08
C ARG A 66 -15.29 -10.06 -13.97
N TYR A 67 -14.33 -9.86 -14.85
CA TYR A 67 -14.37 -8.75 -15.81
C TYR A 67 -15.38 -8.99 -16.94
N ASP A 68 -15.45 -10.24 -17.44
CA ASP A 68 -16.36 -10.63 -18.50
C ASP A 68 -17.39 -11.64 -17.97
N ALA A 69 -18.64 -11.51 -18.42
CA ALA A 69 -19.74 -12.38 -17.98
C ALA A 69 -19.47 -13.88 -18.20
N LYS A 70 -18.70 -14.22 -19.23
CA LYS A 70 -18.27 -15.59 -19.57
C LYS A 70 -16.85 -15.92 -19.13
N GLY A 71 -16.14 -14.95 -18.54
CA GLY A 71 -14.76 -15.09 -18.09
C GLY A 71 -14.62 -15.84 -16.75
N ALA A 72 -13.39 -16.18 -16.42
CA ALA A 72 -13.07 -16.78 -15.13
C ALA A 72 -13.24 -15.76 -13.99
N ASP A 73 -13.66 -16.26 -12.83
CA ASP A 73 -13.76 -15.43 -11.63
C ASP A 73 -12.37 -15.03 -11.14
N VAL A 74 -12.18 -13.72 -10.96
CA VAL A 74 -10.97 -13.12 -10.39
C VAL A 74 -11.07 -13.09 -8.87
N LEU A 75 -12.25 -12.74 -8.33
CA LEU A 75 -12.55 -12.88 -6.91
C LEU A 75 -13.52 -14.05 -6.73
N ARG A 76 -13.22 -14.90 -5.77
CA ARG A 76 -13.95 -16.16 -5.52
C ARG A 76 -14.30 -16.28 -4.05
N GLY A 77 -15.33 -15.54 -3.61
CA GLY A 77 -15.76 -15.52 -2.22
C GLY A 77 -14.75 -14.83 -1.30
N ALA A 78 -14.21 -13.67 -1.73
CA ALA A 78 -13.25 -12.95 -0.90
C ALA A 78 -13.93 -12.25 0.27
N ASP A 79 -13.40 -12.49 1.47
CA ASP A 79 -13.78 -11.83 2.71
C ASP A 79 -12.66 -10.93 3.20
N ILE A 80 -12.98 -9.72 3.65
CA ILE A 80 -12.05 -8.78 4.26
C ILE A 80 -12.75 -7.92 5.29
N SER A 81 -12.06 -7.59 6.36
CA SER A 81 -12.51 -6.62 7.36
C SER A 81 -11.34 -5.75 7.79
N LEU A 82 -11.58 -4.47 8.02
CA LEU A 82 -10.60 -3.50 8.45
C LEU A 82 -11.19 -2.66 9.57
N CYS A 83 -10.46 -2.55 10.68
CA CYS A 83 -10.82 -1.73 11.82
C CYS A 83 -10.16 -0.36 11.78
N GLU A 84 -10.64 0.58 12.60
CA GLU A 84 -10.04 1.91 12.69
C GLU A 84 -8.61 1.82 13.24
N GLY A 85 -7.69 2.56 12.59
CA GLY A 85 -6.26 2.54 12.94
C GLY A 85 -5.51 1.30 12.50
N GLU A 86 -6.16 0.35 11.83
CA GLU A 86 -5.51 -0.87 11.34
C GLU A 86 -4.77 -0.63 10.03
N LEU A 87 -3.56 -1.18 9.94
CA LEU A 87 -2.78 -1.29 8.70
C LEU A 87 -2.79 -2.74 8.22
N MET A 88 -3.48 -2.99 7.12
CA MET A 88 -3.58 -4.32 6.52
C MET A 88 -2.70 -4.45 5.27
N CYS A 89 -1.91 -5.51 5.18
CA CYS A 89 -1.14 -5.85 4.00
C CYS A 89 -1.82 -6.95 3.18
N LEU A 90 -2.12 -6.64 1.91
CA LEU A 90 -2.66 -7.61 0.95
C LEU A 90 -1.53 -8.22 0.14
N LEU A 91 -1.14 -9.46 0.44
CA LEU A 91 -0.04 -10.16 -0.18
C LEU A 91 -0.53 -11.20 -1.20
N GLY A 92 0.29 -11.44 -2.23
CA GLY A 92 -0.01 -12.46 -3.25
C GLY A 92 0.78 -12.22 -4.54
N GLY A 93 0.87 -13.23 -5.38
CA GLY A 93 1.53 -13.15 -6.70
C GLY A 93 0.84 -12.18 -7.67
N ASN A 94 1.50 -11.94 -8.81
CA ASN A 94 0.87 -11.19 -9.91
C ASN A 94 -0.34 -11.97 -10.44
N GLY A 95 -1.43 -11.25 -10.73
CA GLY A 95 -2.67 -11.87 -11.16
C GLY A 95 -3.56 -12.47 -10.05
N ALA A 96 -3.13 -12.43 -8.78
CA ALA A 96 -3.92 -12.97 -7.65
C ALA A 96 -5.20 -12.17 -7.30
N GLY A 97 -5.52 -11.10 -8.04
CA GLY A 97 -6.73 -10.33 -7.83
C GLY A 97 -6.62 -9.18 -6.82
N LYS A 98 -5.41 -8.85 -6.31
CA LYS A 98 -5.22 -7.78 -5.31
C LYS A 98 -5.79 -6.42 -5.74
N SER A 99 -5.39 -5.94 -6.92
CA SER A 99 -5.88 -4.66 -7.46
C SER A 99 -7.38 -4.71 -7.79
N THR A 100 -7.87 -5.87 -8.20
CA THR A 100 -9.29 -6.10 -8.44
C THR A 100 -10.09 -6.03 -7.15
N LEU A 101 -9.59 -6.64 -6.07
CA LEU A 101 -10.23 -6.54 -4.75
C LEU A 101 -10.31 -5.07 -4.29
N LEU A 102 -9.20 -4.32 -4.36
CA LEU A 102 -9.18 -2.91 -4.01
C LEU A 102 -10.17 -2.09 -4.85
N SER A 103 -10.25 -2.34 -6.16
CA SER A 103 -11.19 -1.62 -7.04
C SER A 103 -12.66 -1.96 -6.74
N VAL A 104 -12.95 -3.19 -6.33
CA VAL A 104 -14.31 -3.59 -5.89
C VAL A 104 -14.64 -2.96 -4.54
N LEU A 105 -13.70 -2.93 -3.60
CA LEU A 105 -13.90 -2.26 -2.29
C LEU A 105 -14.20 -0.77 -2.47
N CYS A 106 -13.48 -0.09 -3.37
CA CYS A 106 -13.68 1.33 -3.67
C CYS A 106 -14.88 1.61 -4.58
N GLY A 107 -15.62 0.59 -4.99
CA GLY A 107 -16.81 0.76 -5.84
C GLY A 107 -16.50 1.09 -7.32
N LEU A 108 -15.24 1.04 -7.75
CA LEU A 108 -14.84 1.22 -9.15
C LEU A 108 -15.31 0.06 -10.02
N ASN A 109 -15.35 -1.13 -9.43
CA ASN A 109 -15.92 -2.33 -10.04
C ASN A 109 -17.03 -2.88 -9.14
N LYS A 110 -18.10 -3.41 -9.75
CA LYS A 110 -19.23 -3.97 -9.00
C LYS A 110 -19.14 -5.50 -8.96
N ALA A 111 -19.01 -6.06 -7.76
CA ALA A 111 -19.12 -7.51 -7.57
C ALA A 111 -20.53 -7.98 -7.97
N TYR A 112 -20.62 -9.12 -8.64
CA TYR A 112 -21.92 -9.71 -8.99
C TYR A 112 -22.55 -10.48 -7.83
N ARG A 113 -21.73 -10.84 -6.82
CA ARG A 113 -22.17 -11.48 -5.57
C ARG A 113 -21.33 -10.96 -4.41
N GLY A 114 -21.92 -10.92 -3.23
CA GLY A 114 -21.32 -10.40 -2.01
C GLY A 114 -21.72 -8.96 -1.70
N LYS A 115 -21.20 -8.42 -0.62
CA LYS A 115 -21.51 -7.06 -0.16
C LYS A 115 -20.29 -6.41 0.45
N VAL A 116 -20.12 -5.12 0.15
CA VAL A 116 -19.16 -4.23 0.83
C VAL A 116 -19.97 -3.30 1.73
N LYS A 117 -19.55 -3.17 2.99
CA LYS A 117 -20.08 -2.20 3.95
C LYS A 117 -18.96 -1.29 4.40
N LEU A 118 -19.18 -0.01 4.27
CA LEU A 118 -18.33 1.04 4.84
C LEU A 118 -19.12 1.73 5.95
N ASP A 119 -18.49 2.02 7.06
CA ASP A 119 -19.11 2.71 8.18
C ASP A 119 -19.55 4.13 7.78
N LYS A 120 -20.68 4.59 8.38
CA LYS A 120 -21.26 5.90 8.05
C LYS A 120 -20.26 7.02 8.41
N GLY A 121 -20.10 7.96 7.49
CA GLY A 121 -19.19 9.11 7.66
C GLY A 121 -17.73 8.82 7.32
N LYS A 122 -17.36 7.57 7.02
CA LYS A 122 -16.02 7.24 6.50
C LYS A 122 -16.00 7.35 4.98
N LYS A 123 -14.86 7.79 4.45
CA LYS A 123 -14.59 7.84 3.00
C LYS A 123 -13.51 6.81 2.67
N LEU A 124 -13.68 6.14 1.55
CA LEU A 124 -12.70 5.18 1.03
C LEU A 124 -12.05 5.77 -0.21
N CYS A 125 -10.73 5.93 -0.16
CA CYS A 125 -9.94 6.44 -1.27
C CYS A 125 -8.99 5.36 -1.76
N MET A 126 -8.70 5.33 -3.05
CA MET A 126 -7.74 4.42 -3.66
C MET A 126 -6.62 5.20 -4.33
N LEU A 127 -5.39 4.90 -3.95
CA LEU A 127 -4.22 5.38 -4.67
C LEU A 127 -3.97 4.43 -5.87
N PRO A 128 -4.09 4.88 -7.12
CA PRO A 128 -3.83 4.05 -8.29
C PRO A 128 -2.34 3.72 -8.40
N GLN A 129 -2.01 2.65 -9.10
CA GLN A 129 -0.63 2.25 -9.35
C GLN A 129 0.17 3.35 -10.05
N ASN A 130 -0.45 4.04 -11.01
CA ASN A 130 0.09 5.27 -11.60
C ASN A 130 -0.54 6.48 -10.91
N ALA A 131 0.13 7.02 -9.90
CA ALA A 131 -0.33 8.17 -9.12
C ALA A 131 -0.55 9.43 -9.97
N ARG A 132 0.18 9.58 -11.09
CA ARG A 132 0.07 10.73 -12.00
C ARG A 132 -1.31 10.89 -12.62
N THR A 133 -2.09 9.79 -12.71
CA THR A 133 -3.48 9.86 -13.22
C THR A 133 -4.43 10.65 -12.32
N LEU A 134 -4.02 10.97 -11.11
CA LEU A 134 -4.80 11.81 -10.19
C LEU A 134 -4.56 13.31 -10.39
N PHE A 135 -3.52 13.69 -11.13
CA PHE A 135 -3.11 15.08 -11.24
C PHE A 135 -3.80 15.79 -12.40
N THR A 136 -4.31 16.97 -12.09
CA THR A 136 -5.10 17.81 -13.01
C THR A 136 -4.68 19.28 -13.01
N ALA A 137 -3.93 19.72 -12.00
CA ALA A 137 -3.40 21.08 -11.89
C ALA A 137 -1.95 21.17 -12.41
N ASP A 138 -1.52 22.38 -12.74
CA ASP A 138 -0.19 22.67 -13.28
C ASP A 138 0.88 22.74 -12.19
N THR A 139 0.50 22.86 -10.91
CA THR A 139 1.44 22.99 -9.80
C THR A 139 1.08 22.06 -8.64
N VAL A 140 2.11 21.70 -7.84
CA VAL A 140 1.96 20.90 -6.61
C VAL A 140 0.98 21.57 -5.64
N LEU A 141 1.13 22.88 -5.42
CA LEU A 141 0.21 23.61 -4.56
C LEU A 141 -1.20 23.62 -5.15
N GLY A 142 -1.34 23.82 -6.46
CA GLY A 142 -2.64 23.77 -7.16
C GLY A 142 -3.36 22.44 -6.96
N GLU A 143 -2.66 21.30 -7.03
CA GLU A 143 -3.24 19.98 -6.77
C GLU A 143 -3.79 19.83 -5.35
N LEU A 144 -3.10 20.38 -4.36
CA LEU A 144 -3.53 20.35 -2.96
C LEU A 144 -4.65 21.36 -2.68
N MET A 145 -4.61 22.52 -3.33
CA MET A 145 -5.68 23.52 -3.28
C MET A 145 -7.00 22.97 -3.82
N ASP A 146 -6.97 22.31 -4.98
CA ASP A 146 -8.15 21.66 -5.57
C ASP A 146 -8.74 20.60 -4.63
N ALA A 147 -7.87 19.86 -3.96
CA ALA A 147 -8.30 18.80 -3.05
C ALA A 147 -8.82 19.31 -1.70
N SER A 148 -8.43 20.53 -1.30
CA SER A 148 -8.85 21.19 -0.06
C SER A 148 -10.02 22.15 -0.25
N ASP A 149 -10.71 22.13 -1.40
CA ASP A 149 -11.80 23.05 -1.77
C ASP A 149 -11.34 24.53 -1.74
N GLY A 150 -10.07 24.79 -2.11
CA GLY A 150 -9.48 26.12 -2.15
C GLY A 150 -8.92 26.64 -0.82
N ASP A 151 -8.89 25.81 0.22
CA ASP A 151 -8.31 26.17 1.53
C ASP A 151 -6.77 26.07 1.47
N GLU A 152 -6.14 27.23 1.26
CA GLU A 152 -4.68 27.35 1.15
C GLU A 152 -3.95 26.94 2.43
N ALA A 153 -4.52 27.21 3.59
CA ALA A 153 -3.90 26.87 4.88
C ALA A 153 -3.83 25.34 5.04
N ARG A 154 -4.93 24.66 4.72
CA ARG A 154 -4.97 23.18 4.72
C ARG A 154 -4.04 22.57 3.67
N ALA A 155 -3.99 23.14 2.47
CA ALA A 155 -3.11 22.69 1.40
C ALA A 155 -1.63 22.80 1.81
N LYS A 156 -1.21 23.96 2.34
CA LYS A 156 0.17 24.18 2.81
C LYS A 156 0.54 23.29 4.00
N ALA A 157 -0.34 23.14 4.97
CA ALA A 157 -0.12 22.25 6.11
C ALA A 157 0.05 20.77 5.67
N MET A 158 -0.71 20.33 4.66
CA MET A 158 -0.55 18.99 4.08
C MET A 158 0.79 18.87 3.34
N ALA A 159 1.17 19.87 2.53
CA ALA A 159 2.45 19.89 1.83
C ALA A 159 3.64 19.83 2.79
N GLU A 160 3.57 20.54 3.92
CA GLU A 160 4.61 20.49 4.96
C GLU A 160 4.73 19.10 5.57
N ARG A 161 3.61 18.48 5.95
CA ARG A 161 3.60 17.10 6.49
C ARG A 161 4.18 16.07 5.54
N LEU A 162 4.09 16.33 4.24
CA LEU A 162 4.57 15.44 3.17
C LEU A 162 5.92 15.83 2.60
N GLU A 163 6.60 16.82 3.22
CA GLU A 163 7.92 17.32 2.78
C GLU A 163 7.90 17.80 1.31
N LEU A 164 6.86 18.53 0.93
CA LEU A 164 6.66 19.09 -0.41
C LEU A 164 6.73 20.63 -0.44
N SER A 165 7.04 21.30 0.69
CA SER A 165 7.01 22.76 0.82
C SER A 165 7.96 23.49 -0.15
N GLY A 166 9.07 22.86 -0.53
CA GLY A 166 10.01 23.42 -1.51
C GLY A 166 9.61 23.26 -2.97
N LEU A 167 8.43 22.64 -3.24
CA LEU A 167 8.01 22.22 -4.57
C LEU A 167 6.68 22.83 -4.99
N TYR A 168 6.19 23.88 -4.31
CA TYR A 168 4.86 24.45 -4.55
C TYR A 168 4.60 24.82 -6.01
N ASP A 169 5.56 25.43 -6.66
CA ASP A 169 5.46 25.92 -8.04
C ASP A 169 5.91 24.87 -9.07
N SER A 170 6.38 23.71 -8.61
CA SER A 170 6.82 22.63 -9.50
C SER A 170 5.63 21.98 -10.18
N HIS A 171 5.81 21.59 -11.45
CA HIS A 171 4.79 20.82 -12.14
C HIS A 171 4.74 19.38 -11.58
N PRO A 172 3.55 18.79 -11.33
CA PRO A 172 3.41 17.46 -10.74
C PRO A 172 4.12 16.32 -11.50
N TYR A 173 4.31 16.49 -12.79
CA TYR A 173 5.00 15.52 -13.64
C TYR A 173 6.53 15.59 -13.55
N ASP A 174 7.09 16.68 -13.02
CA ASP A 174 8.54 16.86 -12.84
C ASP A 174 9.03 16.27 -11.51
N LEU A 175 8.10 15.82 -10.67
CA LEU A 175 8.40 15.23 -9.38
C LEU A 175 9.08 13.86 -9.50
N SER A 176 10.00 13.58 -8.59
CA SER A 176 10.53 12.23 -8.38
C SER A 176 9.41 11.24 -8.03
N GLY A 177 9.66 9.94 -8.16
CA GLY A 177 8.66 8.92 -7.85
C GLY A 177 8.12 8.99 -6.41
N GLY A 178 8.99 9.30 -5.43
CA GLY A 178 8.60 9.46 -4.04
C GLY A 178 7.74 10.69 -3.79
N GLU A 179 8.10 11.84 -4.37
CA GLU A 179 7.33 13.08 -4.29
C GLU A 179 5.97 12.94 -4.97
N THR A 180 5.92 12.29 -6.13
CA THR A 180 4.67 11.95 -6.85
C THR A 180 3.72 11.15 -5.94
N GLN A 181 4.23 10.13 -5.25
CA GLN A 181 3.42 9.32 -4.33
C GLN A 181 2.94 10.14 -3.13
N ARG A 182 3.81 10.94 -2.52
CA ARG A 182 3.45 11.80 -1.40
C ARG A 182 2.38 12.83 -1.80
N LEU A 183 2.52 13.48 -2.95
CA LEU A 183 1.51 14.41 -3.47
C LEU A 183 0.15 13.73 -3.67
N ALA A 184 0.15 12.55 -4.30
CA ALA A 184 -1.07 11.78 -4.52
C ALA A 184 -1.77 11.38 -3.21
N ILE A 185 -1.00 10.95 -2.19
CA ILE A 185 -1.52 10.66 -0.86
C ILE A 185 -2.12 11.93 -0.24
N GLY A 186 -1.42 13.08 -0.31
CA GLY A 186 -1.92 14.37 0.21
C GLY A 186 -3.23 14.76 -0.43
N LYS A 187 -3.33 14.65 -1.75
CA LYS A 187 -4.55 14.92 -2.51
C LYS A 187 -5.73 14.04 -2.06
N LEU A 188 -5.48 12.76 -1.79
CA LEU A 188 -6.52 11.84 -1.31
C LEU A 188 -6.94 12.11 0.14
N LEU A 189 -6.01 12.53 1.00
CA LEU A 189 -6.29 12.82 2.42
C LEU A 189 -7.03 14.14 2.64
N LEU A 190 -6.93 15.09 1.70
CA LEU A 190 -7.63 16.37 1.78
C LEU A 190 -9.10 16.30 1.35
N ARG A 191 -9.47 15.31 0.53
CA ARG A 191 -10.84 15.07 0.04
C ARG A 191 -11.69 14.35 1.09
#